data_72ea28fda37dd03146ee52af6968c1fe
#
_entry.id   72ea28fda37dd03146ee52af6968c1fe
#
_cell.length_a   1.000
_cell.length_b   1.000
_cell.length_c   1.000
_cell.angle_alpha   90.00
_cell.angle_beta   90.00
_cell.angle_gamma   90.00
#
_symmetry.space_group_name_H-M   'P 1'
#
loop_
_entity.id
_entity.type
_entity.pdbx_description
1 polymer ?
#
loop_
_entity_poly.entity_id
_entity_poly.type
_entity_poly.pdbx_seq_one_letter_code
_entity_poly.pdbx_strand_id
1 'polypeptide(L)'
;MCIRDREKAERGKTAQLAYSFEISLQNEFSLEENIALARKFLLEQFVSRGMTVDVSFHEKEHEDGGTPNPHFHFLCPIRPIEQDGTWGLKQRRVYALDEDGNRIRDQNGEFVFNAVPTTDWGSPETLEHWREAWAVSYTHLP
;
A
#
# COMPACT_ATOMS: atom_id res chain seq x y z
N MET A 1 -17.11 2.69 -4.02
CA MET A 1 -16.48 1.60 -3.24
C MET A 1 -16.31 2.09 -1.81
N CYS A 2 -16.96 1.43 -0.86
CA CYS A 2 -17.01 1.88 0.54
C CYS A 2 -15.96 1.15 1.38
N ILE A 3 -15.45 1.79 2.44
CA ILE A 3 -14.56 1.15 3.44
C ILE A 3 -15.14 -0.16 3.98
N ARG A 4 -16.46 -0.24 4.13
CA ARG A 4 -17.18 -1.47 4.53
C ARG A 4 -17.05 -2.64 3.55
N ASP A 5 -16.85 -2.38 2.28
CA ASP A 5 -16.70 -3.46 1.28
C ASP A 5 -15.34 -4.15 1.44
N ARG A 6 -14.33 -3.41 1.86
CA ARG A 6 -13.00 -3.92 2.20
C ARG A 6 -13.05 -4.86 3.41
N GLU A 7 -13.78 -4.47 4.46
CA GLU A 7 -13.93 -5.28 5.67
C GLU A 7 -14.64 -6.60 5.38
N LYS A 8 -15.62 -6.58 4.49
CA LYS A 8 -16.36 -7.79 4.06
C LYS A 8 -15.51 -8.76 3.25
N ALA A 9 -14.47 -8.28 2.58
CA ALA A 9 -13.55 -9.12 1.81
C ALA A 9 -12.60 -9.93 2.71
N GLU A 10 -12.44 -9.53 3.98
CA GLU A 10 -11.58 -10.21 4.94
C GLU A 10 -12.39 -11.12 5.87
N ARG A 11 -11.95 -12.38 6.00
CA ARG A 11 -12.66 -13.39 6.79
C ARG A 11 -12.13 -13.53 8.23
N GLY A 12 -10.92 -13.07 8.50
CA GLY A 12 -10.28 -13.21 9.80
C GLY A 12 -10.51 -12.00 10.70
N LYS A 13 -10.82 -12.21 11.98
CA LYS A 13 -11.03 -11.14 12.96
C LYS A 13 -9.78 -10.28 13.20
N THR A 14 -8.59 -10.82 12.94
CA THR A 14 -7.29 -10.16 13.09
C THR A 14 -6.61 -9.90 11.75
N ALA A 15 -7.37 -9.98 10.64
CA ALA A 15 -6.82 -9.78 9.31
C ALA A 15 -6.33 -8.32 9.15
N GLN A 16 -5.13 -8.17 8.63
CA GLN A 16 -4.63 -6.86 8.24
C GLN A 16 -5.41 -6.37 7.01
N LEU A 17 -5.96 -5.15 7.11
CA LEU A 17 -6.86 -4.60 6.10
C LEU A 17 -6.16 -3.62 5.15
N ALA A 18 -5.21 -2.87 5.68
CA ALA A 18 -4.54 -1.81 4.93
C ALA A 18 -3.14 -1.54 5.48
N TYR A 19 -2.31 -0.95 4.64
CA TYR A 19 -1.10 -0.24 5.04
C TYR A 19 -1.45 1.20 5.39
N SER A 20 -0.85 1.73 6.45
CA SER A 20 -0.95 3.13 6.85
C SER A 20 0.40 3.81 6.70
N PHE A 21 0.40 4.97 6.09
CA PHE A 21 1.61 5.76 5.86
C PHE A 21 1.41 7.19 6.37
N GLU A 22 2.50 7.77 6.83
CA GLU A 22 2.59 9.18 7.16
C GLU A 22 3.84 9.75 6.50
N ILE A 23 3.69 10.85 5.77
CA ILE A 23 4.78 11.49 5.06
C ILE A 23 4.79 12.99 5.38
N SER A 24 5.95 13.48 5.82
CA SER A 24 6.17 14.90 6.06
C SER A 24 6.25 15.68 4.75
N LEU A 25 5.66 16.87 4.77
CA LEU A 25 5.69 17.84 3.68
C LEU A 25 6.69 18.96 3.98
N GLN A 26 6.98 19.77 2.99
CA GLN A 26 7.94 20.89 3.12
C GLN A 26 7.23 22.17 3.57
N ASN A 27 7.80 22.85 4.57
CA ASN A 27 7.29 24.14 5.06
C ASN A 27 7.46 25.28 4.05
N GLU A 28 8.47 25.14 3.18
CA GLU A 28 8.81 26.16 2.17
C GLU A 28 7.84 26.18 1.00
N PHE A 29 7.01 25.14 0.85
CA PHE A 29 6.02 25.04 -0.22
C PHE A 29 4.65 25.50 0.27
N SER A 30 3.87 26.08 -0.63
CA SER A 30 2.45 26.36 -0.36
C SER A 30 1.68 25.04 -0.18
N LEU A 31 0.49 25.14 0.43
CA LEU A 31 -0.41 23.99 0.55
C LEU A 31 -0.72 23.37 -0.82
N GLU A 32 -0.99 24.23 -1.82
CA GLU A 32 -1.31 23.78 -3.18
C GLU A 32 -0.13 23.01 -3.82
N GLU A 33 1.08 23.52 -3.66
CA GLU A 33 2.30 22.85 -4.14
C GLU A 33 2.51 21.50 -3.44
N ASN A 34 2.34 21.45 -2.12
CA ASN A 34 2.44 20.23 -1.33
C ASN A 34 1.38 19.19 -1.74
N ILE A 35 0.14 19.59 -1.96
CA ILE A 35 -0.93 18.71 -2.43
C ILE A 35 -0.63 18.19 -3.84
N ALA A 36 -0.18 19.04 -4.75
CA ALA A 36 0.17 18.64 -6.11
C ALA A 36 1.32 17.62 -6.12
N LEU A 37 2.35 17.86 -5.30
CA LEU A 37 3.50 16.96 -5.16
C LEU A 37 3.07 15.59 -4.60
N ALA A 38 2.31 15.58 -3.52
CA ALA A 38 1.83 14.36 -2.89
C ALA A 38 0.92 13.57 -3.84
N ARG A 39 0.01 14.26 -4.55
CA ARG A 39 -0.86 13.63 -5.55
C ARG A 39 -0.08 12.97 -6.68
N LYS A 40 0.91 13.66 -7.22
CA LYS A 40 1.79 13.09 -8.26
C LYS A 40 2.49 11.85 -7.76
N PHE A 41 3.10 11.91 -6.59
CA PHE A 41 3.79 10.79 -5.95
C PHE A 41 2.85 9.58 -5.75
N LEU A 42 1.66 9.80 -5.19
CA LEU A 42 0.68 8.74 -4.94
C LEU A 42 0.19 8.09 -6.24
N LEU A 43 -0.07 8.88 -7.27
CA LEU A 43 -0.48 8.37 -8.59
C LEU A 43 0.63 7.53 -9.25
N GLU A 44 1.86 8.00 -9.23
CA GLU A 44 2.99 7.33 -9.89
C GLU A 44 3.47 6.10 -9.14
N GLN A 45 3.47 6.12 -7.81
CA GLN A 45 4.09 5.08 -6.99
C GLN A 45 3.11 4.06 -6.41
N PHE A 46 1.85 4.42 -6.23
CA PHE A 46 0.85 3.57 -5.58
C PHE A 46 -0.30 3.21 -6.53
N VAL A 47 -0.99 4.19 -7.07
CA VAL A 47 -2.14 3.96 -7.96
C VAL A 47 -1.73 3.22 -9.23
N SER A 48 -0.58 3.55 -9.81
CA SER A 48 -0.04 2.87 -10.99
C SER A 48 0.21 1.37 -10.78
N ARG A 49 0.39 0.95 -9.53
CA ARG A 49 0.58 -0.46 -9.13
C ARG A 49 -0.73 -1.21 -8.85
N GLY A 50 -1.88 -0.56 -9.00
CA GLY A 50 -3.19 -1.13 -8.69
C GLY A 50 -3.63 -0.92 -7.24
N MET A 51 -2.96 -0.05 -6.49
CA MET A 51 -3.34 0.29 -5.12
C MET A 51 -4.42 1.37 -5.10
N THR A 52 -5.37 1.23 -4.19
CA THR A 52 -6.31 2.29 -3.84
C THR A 52 -5.70 3.12 -2.71
N VAL A 53 -5.85 4.44 -2.78
CA VAL A 53 -5.30 5.36 -1.79
C VAL A 53 -6.40 6.25 -1.24
N ASP A 54 -6.51 6.29 0.08
CA ASP A 54 -7.35 7.25 0.82
C ASP A 54 -6.41 8.18 1.59
N VAL A 55 -6.37 9.47 1.21
CA VAL A 55 -5.39 10.43 1.69
C VAL A 55 -6.04 11.60 2.42
N SER A 56 -5.41 12.03 3.52
CA SER A 56 -5.77 13.20 4.30
C SER A 56 -4.56 14.08 4.57
N PHE A 57 -4.72 15.38 4.39
CA PHE A 57 -3.68 16.39 4.63
C PHE A 57 -3.88 17.07 5.98
N HIS A 58 -2.80 17.31 6.70
CA HIS A 58 -2.79 18.00 7.97
C HIS A 58 -1.78 19.14 7.94
N GLU A 59 -2.29 20.35 8.18
CA GLU A 59 -1.50 21.55 8.40
C GLU A 59 -1.61 21.96 9.86
N LYS A 60 -1.03 21.18 10.79
CA LYS A 60 -1.05 21.59 12.19
C LYS A 60 0.09 22.56 12.47
N GLU A 61 -0.29 23.75 12.99
CA GLU A 61 0.58 24.49 13.87
C GLU A 61 0.76 23.68 15.15
N HIS A 62 1.96 23.64 15.70
CA HIS A 62 2.16 23.08 17.03
C HIS A 62 1.29 23.86 18.04
N GLU A 63 0.65 23.16 18.96
CA GLU A 63 -0.16 23.76 20.02
C GLU A 63 0.61 24.81 20.84
N ASP A 64 1.94 24.72 20.87
CA ASP A 64 2.87 25.60 21.57
C ASP A 64 3.43 26.76 20.70
N GLY A 65 2.86 27.02 19.50
CA GLY A 65 3.36 28.05 18.59
C GLY A 65 4.69 27.75 17.93
N GLY A 66 5.07 26.48 17.83
CA GLY A 66 6.28 26.01 17.15
C GLY A 66 6.16 26.03 15.61
N THR A 67 7.19 25.54 14.94
CA THR A 67 7.23 25.43 13.49
C THR A 67 6.12 24.52 12.97
N PRO A 68 5.35 24.92 11.95
CA PRO A 68 4.37 24.05 11.33
C PRO A 68 4.99 22.73 10.87
N ASN A 69 4.25 21.65 11.04
CA ASN A 69 4.68 20.31 10.59
C ASN A 69 3.63 19.76 9.61
N PRO A 70 3.56 20.29 8.38
CA PRO A 70 2.62 19.80 7.39
C PRO A 70 2.97 18.36 7.03
N HIS A 71 1.96 17.51 6.97
CA HIS A 71 2.11 16.11 6.62
C HIS A 71 0.83 15.56 6.03
N PHE A 72 0.91 14.41 5.39
CA PHE A 72 -0.26 13.69 4.95
C PHE A 72 -0.21 12.24 5.40
N HIS A 73 -1.40 11.74 5.72
CA HIS A 73 -1.62 10.33 6.02
C HIS A 73 -2.38 9.70 4.87
N PHE A 74 -2.05 8.47 4.56
CA PHE A 74 -2.83 7.72 3.61
C PHE A 74 -2.93 6.24 3.98
N LEU A 75 -4.05 5.65 3.58
CA LEU A 75 -4.35 4.24 3.75
C LEU A 75 -4.41 3.57 2.38
N CYS A 76 -3.76 2.43 2.27
CA CYS A 76 -3.81 1.58 1.08
C CYS A 76 -4.31 0.20 1.48
N PRO A 77 -5.48 -0.25 1.00
CA PRO A 77 -5.89 -1.64 1.19
C PRO A 77 -4.82 -2.61 0.68
N ILE A 78 -4.65 -3.72 1.38
CA ILE A 78 -3.66 -4.74 1.00
C ILE A 78 -4.05 -5.45 -0.29
N ARG A 79 -5.36 -5.58 -0.56
CA ARG A 79 -5.85 -6.20 -1.78
C ARG A 79 -5.75 -5.24 -2.96
N PRO A 80 -5.22 -5.69 -4.11
CA PRO A 80 -5.27 -4.89 -5.33
C PRO A 80 -6.69 -4.77 -5.86
N ILE A 81 -6.94 -3.74 -6.67
CA ILE A 81 -8.14 -3.63 -7.47
C ILE A 81 -7.86 -4.25 -8.84
N GLU A 82 -8.72 -5.16 -9.26
CA GLU A 82 -8.70 -5.76 -10.59
C GLU A 82 -9.31 -4.81 -11.64
N GLN A 83 -9.08 -5.09 -12.92
CA GLN A 83 -9.58 -4.25 -14.00
C GLN A 83 -11.11 -4.13 -14.04
N ASP A 84 -11.83 -5.13 -13.56
CA ASP A 84 -13.30 -5.14 -13.44
C ASP A 84 -13.83 -4.39 -12.21
N GLY A 85 -12.94 -3.80 -11.41
CA GLY A 85 -13.29 -3.05 -10.19
C GLY A 85 -13.50 -3.91 -8.95
N THR A 86 -13.25 -5.21 -9.01
CA THR A 86 -13.35 -6.11 -7.85
C THR A 86 -12.04 -6.16 -7.06
N TRP A 87 -12.13 -6.60 -5.80
CA TRP A 87 -10.94 -6.83 -4.99
C TRP A 87 -10.21 -8.10 -5.41
N GLY A 88 -8.92 -7.97 -5.69
CA GLY A 88 -8.04 -9.10 -5.97
C GLY A 88 -7.70 -9.92 -4.73
N LEU A 89 -7.00 -11.02 -4.95
CA LEU A 89 -6.54 -11.90 -3.89
C LEU A 89 -5.32 -11.30 -3.17
N LYS A 90 -5.28 -11.44 -1.86
CA LYS A 90 -4.18 -11.04 -0.99
C LYS A 90 -2.99 -11.99 -1.09
N GLN A 91 -3.29 -13.28 -1.22
CA GLN A 91 -2.32 -14.36 -1.29
C GLN A 91 -2.75 -15.39 -2.34
N ARG A 92 -1.78 -16.09 -2.89
CA ARG A 92 -2.00 -17.24 -3.78
C ARG A 92 -1.33 -18.48 -3.21
N ARG A 93 -1.84 -19.65 -3.59
CA ARG A 93 -1.24 -20.92 -3.23
C ARG A 93 -0.16 -21.30 -4.26
N VAL A 94 1.03 -21.60 -3.78
CA VAL A 94 2.09 -22.20 -4.57
C VAL A 94 2.24 -23.63 -4.10
N TYR A 95 1.83 -24.58 -4.94
CA TYR A 95 1.84 -25.99 -4.61
C TYR A 95 3.24 -26.58 -4.74
N ALA A 96 3.59 -27.43 -3.77
CA ALA A 96 4.79 -28.25 -3.88
C ALA A 96 4.61 -29.31 -4.98
N LEU A 97 5.63 -29.46 -5.83
CA LEU A 97 5.62 -30.38 -6.95
C LEU A 97 6.68 -31.47 -6.74
N ASP A 98 6.37 -32.69 -7.20
CA ASP A 98 7.34 -33.78 -7.30
C ASP A 98 8.22 -33.62 -8.55
N GLU A 99 9.13 -34.57 -8.77
CA GLU A 99 10.07 -34.58 -9.90
C GLU A 99 9.36 -34.65 -11.27
N ASP A 100 8.13 -35.16 -11.31
CA ASP A 100 7.30 -35.26 -12.53
C ASP A 100 6.37 -34.07 -12.73
N GLY A 101 6.43 -33.07 -11.85
CA GLY A 101 5.60 -31.87 -11.90
C GLY A 101 4.18 -32.03 -11.32
N ASN A 102 3.91 -33.13 -10.60
CA ASN A 102 2.64 -33.38 -9.95
C ASN A 102 2.60 -32.77 -8.55
N ARG A 103 1.42 -32.33 -8.10
CA ARG A 103 1.23 -31.80 -6.76
C ARG A 103 1.41 -32.89 -5.71
N ILE A 104 2.23 -32.61 -4.69
CA ILE A 104 2.50 -33.50 -3.57
C ILE A 104 1.30 -33.44 -2.60
N ARG A 105 0.92 -34.61 -2.05
CA ARG A 105 -0.06 -34.73 -0.97
C ARG A 105 0.62 -35.05 0.34
N ASP A 106 0.05 -34.57 1.43
CA ASP A 106 0.48 -34.89 2.80
C ASP A 106 -0.08 -36.25 3.27
N GLN A 107 0.18 -36.57 4.54
CA GLN A 107 -0.29 -37.85 5.17
C GLN A 107 -1.83 -37.93 5.22
N ASN A 108 -2.54 -36.79 5.18
CA ASN A 108 -4.02 -36.73 5.18
C ASN A 108 -4.60 -36.73 3.76
N GLY A 109 -3.76 -36.84 2.73
CA GLY A 109 -4.18 -36.78 1.34
C GLY A 109 -4.47 -35.37 0.81
N GLU A 110 -4.13 -34.31 1.56
CA GLU A 110 -4.29 -32.93 1.15
C GLU A 110 -3.06 -32.43 0.40
N PHE A 111 -3.25 -31.50 -0.55
CA PHE A 111 -2.15 -30.91 -1.29
C PHE A 111 -1.28 -30.03 -0.39
N VAL A 112 0.02 -30.21 -0.48
CA VAL A 112 1.01 -29.36 0.19
C VAL A 112 1.21 -28.07 -0.61
N PHE A 113 1.07 -26.91 0.04
CA PHE A 113 1.27 -25.62 -0.57
C PHE A 113 1.79 -24.57 0.42
N ASN A 114 2.41 -23.52 -0.10
CA ASN A 114 2.72 -22.31 0.62
C ASN A 114 1.78 -21.18 0.17
N ALA A 115 1.29 -20.38 1.12
CA ALA A 115 0.59 -19.15 0.80
C ALA A 115 1.63 -18.03 0.61
N VAL A 116 1.67 -17.44 -0.58
CA VAL A 116 2.57 -16.33 -0.89
C VAL A 116 1.76 -15.08 -1.23
N PRO A 117 2.26 -13.87 -0.87
CA PRO A 117 1.60 -12.62 -1.25
C PRO A 117 1.46 -12.51 -2.77
N THR A 118 0.34 -11.95 -3.24
CA THR A 118 0.12 -11.68 -4.67
C THR A 118 0.85 -10.44 -5.16
N THR A 119 1.25 -9.56 -4.23
CA THR A 119 1.97 -8.32 -4.50
C THR A 119 3.24 -8.24 -3.65
N ASP A 120 4.16 -7.36 -4.02
CA ASP A 120 5.38 -7.06 -3.28
C ASP A 120 5.24 -5.85 -2.33
N TRP A 121 4.03 -5.33 -2.14
CA TRP A 121 3.79 -4.08 -1.43
C TRP A 121 4.24 -4.09 0.04
N GLY A 122 4.26 -5.25 0.68
CA GLY A 122 4.73 -5.41 2.05
C GLY A 122 6.21 -5.73 2.18
N SER A 123 6.98 -5.75 1.08
CA SER A 123 8.40 -6.06 1.14
C SER A 123 9.24 -4.87 1.61
N PRO A 124 10.36 -5.11 2.33
CA PRO A 124 11.28 -4.04 2.72
C PRO A 124 11.85 -3.26 1.53
N GLU A 125 12.12 -3.94 0.42
CA GLU A 125 12.64 -3.34 -0.81
C GLU A 125 11.66 -2.35 -1.42
N THR A 126 10.37 -2.67 -1.43
CA THR A 126 9.33 -1.77 -1.92
C THR A 126 9.20 -0.53 -1.03
N LEU A 127 9.26 -0.69 0.28
CA LEU A 127 9.24 0.44 1.22
C LEU A 127 10.43 1.37 0.99
N GLU A 128 11.63 0.83 0.81
CA GLU A 128 12.82 1.62 0.53
C GLU A 128 12.71 2.35 -0.81
N HIS A 129 12.20 1.69 -1.84
CA HIS A 129 11.92 2.34 -3.13
C HIS A 129 10.98 3.54 -2.98
N TRP A 130 9.92 3.44 -2.19
CA TRP A 130 9.00 4.55 -1.96
C TRP A 130 9.65 5.71 -1.18
N ARG A 131 10.52 5.41 -0.22
CA ARG A 131 11.30 6.43 0.51
C ARG A 131 12.22 7.20 -0.42
N GLU A 132 12.96 6.49 -1.27
CA GLU A 132 13.83 7.10 -2.27
C GLU A 132 13.04 7.91 -3.29
N ALA A 133 11.93 7.39 -3.81
CA ALA A 133 11.08 8.08 -4.76
C ALA A 133 10.49 9.37 -4.16
N TRP A 134 10.11 9.37 -2.88
CA TRP A 134 9.67 10.58 -2.21
C TRP A 134 10.79 11.61 -2.07
N ALA A 135 11.97 11.19 -1.63
CA ALA A 135 13.13 12.05 -1.51
C ALA A 135 13.51 12.73 -2.84
N VAL A 136 13.40 12.02 -3.95
CA VAL A 136 13.62 12.55 -5.30
C VAL A 136 12.51 13.52 -5.74
N SER A 137 11.27 13.23 -5.36
CA SER A 137 10.09 13.99 -5.81
C SER A 137 10.15 15.48 -5.47
N TYR A 138 10.62 15.83 -4.28
CA TYR A 138 10.71 17.25 -3.87
C TYR A 138 12.04 17.92 -4.20
N THR A 139 13.06 17.19 -4.64
CA THR A 139 14.34 17.76 -5.09
C THR A 139 14.31 18.19 -6.57
N HIS A 140 13.31 17.75 -7.33
CA HIS A 140 13.14 18.02 -8.77
C HIS A 140 11.89 18.86 -9.08
N LEU A 141 11.42 19.65 -8.14
CA LEU A 141 10.41 20.66 -8.44
C LEU A 141 11.03 21.77 -9.30
N PRO A 142 10.36 22.17 -10.39
CA PRO A 142 10.82 23.27 -11.26
C PRO A 142 10.83 24.60 -10.55
#